data_d741d447c7a47da95aed13f78df3eaa5
#
_entry.id   d741d447c7a47da95aed13f78df3eaa5
#
_cell.length_a   1.000
_cell.length_b   1.000
_cell.length_c   1.000
_cell.angle_alpha   90.00
_cell.angle_beta   90.00
_cell.angle_gamma   90.00
#
_symmetry.space_group_name_H-M   'P 1'
#
loop_
_entity.id
_entity.type
_entity.pdbx_description
1 polymer ?
#
loop_
_entity_poly.entity_id
_entity_poly.type
_entity_poly.pdbx_seq_one_letter_code
_entity_poly.pdbx_strand_id
1 'polypeptide(L)'
;TLLLDWGAIDLFVLPGFRERTFPGADGRFRPPVPIDEDLAVYEADAGRGHIDFAVRWSQYFGDWDIGVAHFHGTGREPALVPFDVAGLLRDGALELGDVLEGDGEAPAGATLVPFYSIIDQTSLDLTGAKGAMLWKLEVINRFGQGDRFAALTGGLEYTIVGAFGSAWDVGILVEYLWDERGKAALTSFDDDVFVGTRLALNDIQSTDLLAGVIIDRKTGATLLNVEMHRRIRDRYTLEVEARFFMGAPPRDRMFFFQGDDYVSVEITRYF
;
A
#
# COMPACT_ATOMS: atom_id res chain seq x y z
N THR A 1 -14.40 -9.72 19.43
CA THR A 1 -13.42 -9.06 20.33
C THR A 1 -13.56 -9.63 21.73
N LEU A 2 -12.44 -9.96 22.36
CA LEU A 2 -12.34 -10.34 23.77
C LEU A 2 -11.51 -9.24 24.48
N LEU A 3 -12.12 -8.56 25.44
CA LEU A 3 -11.46 -7.53 26.25
C LEU A 3 -10.86 -8.15 27.51
N LEU A 4 -9.58 -7.91 27.75
CA LEU A 4 -8.79 -8.42 28.87
C LEU A 4 -8.06 -7.25 29.57
N ASP A 5 -7.64 -7.44 30.82
CA ASP A 5 -6.88 -6.42 31.56
C ASP A 5 -5.54 -6.06 30.90
N TRP A 6 -5.01 -6.97 30.09
CA TRP A 6 -3.73 -6.84 29.38
C TRP A 6 -3.89 -6.65 27.87
N GLY A 7 -5.06 -6.22 27.39
CA GLY A 7 -5.30 -5.88 26.00
C GLY A 7 -6.59 -6.44 25.44
N ALA A 8 -6.80 -6.22 24.16
CA ALA A 8 -7.91 -6.77 23.40
C ALA A 8 -7.40 -7.84 22.42
N ILE A 9 -8.18 -8.92 22.28
CA ILE A 9 -7.96 -9.95 21.25
C ILE A 9 -9.15 -9.95 20.30
N ASP A 10 -8.87 -9.76 19.01
CA ASP A 10 -9.84 -9.89 17.93
C ASP A 10 -9.57 -11.17 17.15
N LEU A 11 -10.64 -11.94 16.91
CA LEU A 11 -10.60 -13.14 16.08
C LEU A 11 -11.46 -12.89 14.85
N PHE A 12 -10.91 -13.25 13.68
CA PHE A 12 -11.57 -13.06 12.38
C PHE A 12 -11.68 -14.40 11.66
N VAL A 13 -12.87 -14.65 11.12
CA VAL A 13 -13.14 -15.71 10.14
C VAL A 13 -13.64 -15.01 8.88
N LEU A 14 -12.93 -15.15 7.79
CA LEU A 14 -13.14 -14.41 6.55
C LEU A 14 -13.56 -15.39 5.44
N PRO A 15 -14.86 -15.63 5.25
CA PRO A 15 -15.34 -16.56 4.23
C PRO A 15 -15.25 -15.92 2.85
N GLY A 16 -14.22 -16.29 2.10
CA GLY A 16 -13.96 -15.79 0.78
C GLY A 16 -13.33 -14.39 0.78
N PHE A 17 -12.93 -13.92 -0.40
CA PHE A 17 -12.36 -12.59 -0.60
C PHE A 17 -12.80 -11.99 -1.94
N ARG A 18 -12.60 -10.68 -2.07
CA ARG A 18 -12.77 -9.96 -3.32
C ARG A 18 -11.44 -9.90 -4.04
N GLU A 19 -11.41 -10.35 -5.29
CA GLU A 19 -10.27 -10.24 -6.18
C GLU A 19 -9.92 -8.77 -6.45
N ARG A 20 -8.64 -8.52 -6.68
CA ARG A 20 -8.15 -7.21 -7.07
C ARG A 20 -8.50 -6.94 -8.53
N THR A 21 -8.99 -5.75 -8.82
CA THR A 21 -9.22 -5.25 -10.17
C THR A 21 -7.97 -4.53 -10.70
N PHE A 22 -7.77 -4.59 -12.00
CA PHE A 22 -6.64 -3.97 -12.68
C PHE A 22 -7.11 -2.99 -13.77
N PRO A 23 -6.30 -1.97 -14.11
CA PRO A 23 -6.62 -1.08 -15.20
C PRO A 23 -6.71 -1.85 -16.54
N GLY A 24 -7.76 -1.58 -17.31
CA GLY A 24 -7.90 -2.13 -18.68
C GLY A 24 -6.85 -1.59 -19.65
N ALA A 25 -6.84 -2.12 -20.88
CA ALA A 25 -5.83 -1.82 -21.89
C ALA A 25 -5.70 -0.32 -22.25
N ASP A 26 -6.77 0.46 -22.08
CA ASP A 26 -6.80 1.91 -22.31
C ASP A 26 -6.75 2.72 -21.01
N GLY A 27 -6.62 2.03 -19.84
CA GLY A 27 -6.58 2.65 -18.53
C GLY A 27 -5.25 3.33 -18.24
N ARG A 28 -5.28 4.30 -17.31
CA ARG A 28 -4.08 4.88 -16.70
C ARG A 28 -3.51 3.92 -15.68
N PHE A 29 -2.22 4.06 -15.35
CA PHE A 29 -1.51 3.20 -14.38
C PHE A 29 -1.52 1.71 -14.75
N ARG A 30 -1.66 1.41 -16.03
CA ARG A 30 -1.58 0.04 -16.50
C ARG A 30 -0.13 -0.42 -16.64
N PRO A 31 0.17 -1.69 -16.37
CA PRO A 31 1.47 -2.26 -16.75
C PRO A 31 1.58 -2.36 -18.27
N PRO A 32 2.81 -2.46 -18.81
CA PRO A 32 3.04 -2.55 -20.26
C PRO A 32 2.47 -3.84 -20.86
N VAL A 33 2.30 -4.89 -20.05
CA VAL A 33 1.73 -6.18 -20.43
C VAL A 33 0.28 -6.25 -19.95
N PRO A 34 -0.68 -6.64 -20.82
CA PRO A 34 -2.09 -6.76 -20.43
C PRO A 34 -2.28 -7.76 -19.29
N ILE A 35 -3.16 -7.42 -18.34
CA ILE A 35 -3.60 -8.32 -17.28
C ILE A 35 -5.01 -8.79 -17.60
N ASP A 36 -5.20 -10.11 -17.58
CA ASP A 36 -6.51 -10.74 -17.68
C ASP A 36 -6.93 -11.23 -16.29
N GLU A 37 -7.78 -10.45 -15.62
CA GLU A 37 -8.27 -10.75 -14.29
C GLU A 37 -9.31 -11.89 -14.26
N ASP A 38 -9.98 -12.15 -15.39
CA ASP A 38 -10.96 -13.25 -15.52
C ASP A 38 -10.28 -14.62 -15.50
N LEU A 39 -8.98 -14.67 -15.78
CA LEU A 39 -8.15 -15.87 -15.76
C LEU A 39 -7.35 -16.02 -14.45
N ALA A 40 -7.80 -15.40 -13.35
CA ALA A 40 -7.14 -15.52 -12.05
C ALA A 40 -6.97 -16.98 -11.63
N VAL A 41 -5.78 -17.31 -11.12
CA VAL A 41 -5.41 -18.65 -10.64
C VAL A 41 -5.18 -18.59 -9.12
N TYR A 42 -5.58 -19.66 -8.45
CA TYR A 42 -5.51 -19.77 -6.99
C TYR A 42 -4.70 -21.00 -6.60
N GLU A 43 -3.86 -20.84 -5.60
CA GLU A 43 -3.16 -21.97 -4.97
C GLU A 43 -4.14 -22.88 -4.24
N ALA A 44 -5.14 -22.31 -3.53
CA ALA A 44 -6.17 -23.08 -2.86
C ALA A 44 -7.23 -23.58 -3.82
N ASP A 45 -7.63 -24.87 -3.70
CA ASP A 45 -8.69 -25.48 -4.51
C ASP A 45 -10.05 -24.78 -4.38
N ALA A 46 -10.32 -24.18 -3.21
CA ALA A 46 -11.55 -23.43 -2.97
C ALA A 46 -11.59 -22.06 -3.70
N GLY A 47 -10.47 -21.65 -4.34
CA GLY A 47 -10.36 -20.39 -5.05
C GLY A 47 -10.72 -19.21 -4.16
N ARG A 48 -11.46 -18.25 -4.70
CA ARG A 48 -11.94 -17.07 -3.95
C ARG A 48 -12.89 -17.39 -2.79
N GLY A 49 -13.37 -18.63 -2.69
CA GLY A 49 -14.22 -19.12 -1.59
C GLY A 49 -13.43 -19.68 -0.41
N HIS A 50 -12.10 -19.63 -0.44
CA HIS A 50 -11.25 -20.06 0.68
C HIS A 50 -11.62 -19.33 1.96
N ILE A 51 -11.62 -20.02 3.11
CA ILE A 51 -11.91 -19.43 4.41
C ILE A 51 -10.59 -19.07 5.08
N ASP A 52 -10.39 -17.79 5.30
CA ASP A 52 -9.18 -17.25 5.92
C ASP A 52 -9.40 -16.95 7.39
N PHE A 53 -8.33 -16.90 8.16
CA PHE A 53 -8.35 -16.65 9.59
C PHE A 53 -7.35 -15.55 9.95
N ALA A 54 -7.72 -14.73 10.94
CA ALA A 54 -6.78 -13.81 11.55
C ALA A 54 -7.05 -13.68 13.04
N VAL A 55 -5.97 -13.39 13.77
CA VAL A 55 -6.00 -12.99 15.18
C VAL A 55 -5.20 -11.70 15.33
N ARG A 56 -5.72 -10.76 16.11
CA ARG A 56 -5.03 -9.52 16.48
C ARG A 56 -5.10 -9.33 17.98
N TRP A 57 -3.97 -9.07 18.60
CA TRP A 57 -3.86 -8.53 19.94
C TRP A 57 -3.49 -7.06 19.86
N SER A 58 -4.09 -6.22 20.71
CA SER A 58 -3.75 -4.81 20.83
C SER A 58 -3.81 -4.32 22.28
N GLN A 59 -2.95 -3.35 22.60
CA GLN A 59 -2.86 -2.76 23.93
C GLN A 59 -2.27 -1.34 23.88
N TYR A 60 -2.73 -0.50 24.81
CA TYR A 60 -2.18 0.82 25.06
C TYR A 60 -1.20 0.77 26.24
N PHE A 61 0.00 1.31 26.05
CA PHE A 61 1.02 1.48 27.09
C PHE A 61 1.40 2.96 27.17
N GLY A 62 0.71 3.71 28.05
CA GLY A 62 0.90 5.15 28.14
C GLY A 62 0.54 5.85 26.84
N ASP A 63 1.54 6.47 26.20
CA ASP A 63 1.39 7.22 24.94
C ASP A 63 1.52 6.32 23.68
N TRP A 64 1.64 5.00 23.86
CA TRP A 64 1.86 4.04 22.79
C TRP A 64 0.67 3.11 22.59
N ASP A 65 0.27 2.92 21.34
CA ASP A 65 -0.63 1.87 20.87
C ASP A 65 0.17 0.80 20.15
N ILE A 66 0.01 -0.46 20.55
CA ILE A 66 0.74 -1.60 19.99
C ILE A 66 -0.28 -2.63 19.52
N GLY A 67 -0.15 -3.09 18.29
CA GLY A 67 -0.90 -4.19 17.73
C GLY A 67 0.02 -5.27 17.18
N VAL A 68 -0.30 -6.53 17.43
CA VAL A 68 0.33 -7.69 16.81
C VAL A 68 -0.76 -8.55 16.20
N ALA A 69 -0.62 -8.88 14.91
CA ALA A 69 -1.59 -9.72 14.24
C ALA A 69 -0.92 -10.88 13.50
N HIS A 70 -1.66 -11.96 13.34
CA HIS A 70 -1.30 -13.07 12.46
C HIS A 70 -2.48 -13.39 11.55
N PHE A 71 -2.21 -13.53 10.26
CA PHE A 71 -3.16 -13.87 9.21
C PHE A 71 -2.70 -15.15 8.51
N HIS A 72 -3.62 -16.08 8.31
CA HIS A 72 -3.47 -17.26 7.46
C HIS A 72 -4.59 -17.30 6.44
N GLY A 73 -4.23 -17.36 5.17
CA GLY A 73 -5.23 -17.45 4.10
C GLY A 73 -4.74 -16.89 2.76
N THR A 74 -5.66 -16.66 1.86
CA THR A 74 -5.37 -16.14 0.52
C THR A 74 -4.79 -14.74 0.57
N GLY A 75 -3.62 -14.51 -0.04
CA GLY A 75 -2.99 -13.21 -0.17
C GLY A 75 -3.85 -12.25 -0.99
N ARG A 76 -4.07 -11.01 -0.50
CA ARG A 76 -4.86 -10.00 -1.22
C ARG A 76 -4.05 -9.23 -2.27
N GLU A 77 -2.78 -9.51 -2.34
CA GLU A 77 -1.83 -8.94 -3.30
C GLU A 77 -1.31 -10.09 -4.18
N PRO A 78 -1.95 -10.33 -5.35
CA PRO A 78 -1.56 -11.43 -6.22
C PRO A 78 -0.24 -11.15 -6.91
N ALA A 79 0.53 -12.19 -7.19
CA ALA A 79 1.60 -12.12 -8.17
C ALA A 79 1.01 -12.06 -9.58
N LEU A 80 1.58 -11.21 -10.44
CA LEU A 80 1.22 -11.15 -11.86
C LEU A 80 2.20 -12.02 -12.64
N VAL A 81 1.71 -13.14 -13.14
CA VAL A 81 2.54 -14.14 -13.83
C VAL A 81 1.99 -14.45 -15.21
N PRO A 82 2.82 -14.91 -16.18
CA PRO A 82 2.31 -15.40 -17.46
C PRO A 82 1.30 -16.53 -17.27
N PHE A 83 0.29 -16.59 -18.14
CA PHE A 83 -0.80 -17.55 -18.02
C PHE A 83 -0.35 -19.02 -18.03
N ASP A 84 0.63 -19.36 -18.87
CA ASP A 84 1.24 -20.69 -18.94
C ASP A 84 2.02 -21.08 -17.66
N VAL A 85 2.59 -20.10 -16.97
CA VAL A 85 3.30 -20.29 -15.69
C VAL A 85 2.34 -20.48 -14.53
N ALA A 86 1.19 -19.79 -14.54
CA ALA A 86 0.23 -19.83 -13.44
C ALA A 86 -0.30 -21.25 -13.15
N GLY A 87 -0.53 -22.05 -14.19
CA GLY A 87 -0.93 -23.45 -14.04
C GLY A 87 0.16 -24.32 -13.39
N LEU A 88 1.42 -24.11 -13.76
CA LEU A 88 2.57 -24.85 -13.20
C LEU A 88 2.79 -24.51 -11.73
N LEU A 89 2.58 -23.24 -11.34
CA LEU A 89 2.62 -22.81 -9.95
C LEU A 89 1.53 -23.48 -9.12
N ARG A 90 0.28 -23.48 -9.61
CA ARG A 90 -0.84 -24.14 -8.92
C ARG A 90 -0.60 -25.63 -8.71
N ASP A 91 -0.06 -26.32 -9.70
CA ASP A 91 0.18 -27.75 -9.67
C ASP A 91 1.50 -28.11 -8.93
N GLY A 92 2.20 -27.12 -8.38
CA GLY A 92 3.46 -27.29 -7.63
C GLY A 92 4.66 -27.73 -8.49
N ALA A 93 4.57 -27.53 -9.82
CA ALA A 93 5.66 -27.84 -10.74
C ALA A 93 6.72 -26.73 -10.82
N LEU A 94 6.39 -25.52 -10.33
CA LEU A 94 7.28 -24.39 -10.18
C LEU A 94 7.08 -23.75 -8.81
N GLU A 95 8.13 -23.16 -8.27
CA GLU A 95 8.08 -22.33 -7.07
C GLU A 95 7.87 -20.85 -7.46
N LEU A 96 6.99 -20.14 -6.73
CA LEU A 96 6.72 -18.75 -7.03
C LEU A 96 7.97 -17.86 -6.83
N GLY A 97 8.83 -18.21 -5.87
CA GLY A 97 10.10 -17.53 -5.64
C GLY A 97 10.97 -17.49 -6.90
N ASP A 98 11.17 -18.65 -7.54
CA ASP A 98 11.97 -18.78 -8.76
C ASP A 98 11.42 -17.91 -9.90
N VAL A 99 10.09 -17.79 -9.99
CA VAL A 99 9.42 -16.95 -11.00
C VAL A 99 9.60 -15.46 -10.72
N LEU A 100 9.52 -15.05 -9.45
CA LEU A 100 9.64 -13.63 -9.05
C LEU A 100 11.09 -13.13 -9.08
N GLU A 101 12.06 -14.00 -8.80
CA GLU A 101 13.49 -13.67 -8.83
C GLU A 101 14.09 -13.71 -10.24
N GLY A 102 13.42 -14.39 -11.16
CA GLY A 102 13.84 -14.44 -12.55
C GLY A 102 13.85 -13.04 -13.20
N ASP A 103 14.84 -12.78 -14.08
CA ASP A 103 14.88 -11.56 -14.92
C ASP A 103 13.72 -11.48 -15.94
N GLY A 104 12.60 -12.16 -15.64
CA GLY A 104 11.50 -12.46 -16.52
C GLY A 104 10.80 -11.22 -17.08
N GLU A 105 11.37 -10.67 -18.15
CA GLU A 105 10.53 -9.91 -19.07
C GLU A 105 9.48 -10.89 -19.62
N ALA A 106 8.21 -10.57 -19.41
CA ALA A 106 7.13 -11.37 -20.00
C ALA A 106 7.35 -11.47 -21.51
N PRO A 107 7.24 -12.67 -22.11
CA PRO A 107 7.43 -12.83 -23.55
C PRO A 107 6.56 -11.85 -24.34
N ALA A 108 7.05 -11.38 -25.47
CA ALA A 108 6.28 -10.51 -26.35
C ALA A 108 4.94 -11.16 -26.72
N GLY A 109 3.84 -10.48 -26.40
CA GLY A 109 2.49 -10.99 -26.59
C GLY A 109 1.96 -11.87 -25.46
N ALA A 110 2.67 -11.98 -24.32
CA ALA A 110 2.17 -12.64 -23.13
C ALA A 110 0.96 -11.88 -22.54
N THR A 111 0.08 -12.62 -21.89
CA THR A 111 -0.96 -12.09 -21.02
C THR A 111 -0.59 -12.46 -19.58
N LEU A 112 -0.59 -11.48 -18.70
CA LEU A 112 -0.41 -11.73 -17.28
C LEU A 112 -1.74 -12.07 -16.63
N VAL A 113 -1.70 -12.97 -15.66
CA VAL A 113 -2.87 -13.33 -14.86
C VAL A 113 -2.54 -13.21 -13.37
N PRO A 114 -3.51 -12.84 -12.52
CA PRO A 114 -3.31 -12.80 -11.08
C PRO A 114 -3.17 -14.22 -10.52
N PHE A 115 -2.10 -14.50 -9.79
CA PHE A 115 -1.90 -15.72 -9.02
C PHE A 115 -2.03 -15.42 -7.54
N TYR A 116 -3.02 -16.04 -6.89
CA TYR A 116 -3.35 -15.84 -5.48
C TYR A 116 -2.78 -16.96 -4.61
N SER A 117 -1.69 -16.69 -3.92
CA SER A 117 -1.05 -17.64 -3.01
C SER A 117 -1.74 -17.70 -1.65
N ILE A 118 -1.58 -18.80 -0.93
CA ILE A 118 -1.88 -18.91 0.50
C ILE A 118 -0.67 -18.35 1.25
N ILE A 119 -0.92 -17.41 2.15
CA ILE A 119 0.12 -16.75 2.93
C ILE A 119 -0.07 -16.95 4.43
N ASP A 120 1.04 -16.94 5.15
CA ASP A 120 1.13 -16.75 6.58
C ASP A 120 1.83 -15.43 6.85
N GLN A 121 1.14 -14.47 7.45
CA GLN A 121 1.68 -13.16 7.73
C GLN A 121 1.55 -12.80 9.20
N THR A 122 2.69 -12.48 9.83
CA THR A 122 2.71 -11.83 11.14
C THR A 122 3.02 -10.36 10.96
N SER A 123 2.26 -9.49 11.62
CA SER A 123 2.44 -8.04 11.58
C SER A 123 2.54 -7.42 12.96
N LEU A 124 3.30 -6.33 13.04
CA LEU A 124 3.37 -5.42 14.17
C LEU A 124 2.97 -4.03 13.69
N ASP A 125 2.07 -3.38 14.41
CA ASP A 125 1.78 -1.96 14.27
C ASP A 125 2.07 -1.25 15.60
N LEU A 126 2.74 -0.10 15.51
CA LEU A 126 3.12 0.72 16.66
C LEU A 126 2.83 2.19 16.34
N THR A 127 2.07 2.83 17.19
CA THR A 127 1.81 4.28 17.11
C THR A 127 2.11 4.90 18.47
N GLY A 128 2.86 5.99 18.49
CA GLY A 128 3.17 6.75 19.71
C GLY A 128 2.93 8.24 19.50
N ALA A 129 2.20 8.88 20.42
CA ALA A 129 1.92 10.31 20.38
C ALA A 129 2.41 10.98 21.67
N LYS A 130 3.44 11.85 21.55
CA LYS A 130 3.98 12.56 22.70
C LYS A 130 4.27 14.02 22.37
N GLY A 131 3.52 14.93 22.98
CA GLY A 131 3.60 16.34 22.67
C GLY A 131 3.20 16.61 21.21
N ALA A 132 4.09 17.22 20.45
CA ALA A 132 3.90 17.54 19.02
C ALA A 132 4.38 16.42 18.08
N MET A 133 4.91 15.33 18.61
CA MET A 133 5.49 14.22 17.84
C MET A 133 4.50 13.06 17.75
N LEU A 134 4.32 12.52 16.55
CA LEU A 134 3.63 11.27 16.26
C LEU A 134 4.64 10.31 15.59
N TRP A 135 4.77 9.12 16.16
CA TRP A 135 5.62 8.03 15.66
C TRP A 135 4.75 6.94 15.11
N LYS A 136 5.13 6.35 13.99
CA LYS A 136 4.44 5.21 13.39
C LYS A 136 5.46 4.19 12.91
N LEU A 137 5.15 2.91 13.11
CA LEU A 137 5.92 1.79 12.57
C LEU A 137 4.96 0.64 12.27
N GLU A 138 5.04 0.14 11.04
CA GLU A 138 4.38 -1.09 10.61
C GLU A 138 5.44 -2.04 10.08
N VAL A 139 5.40 -3.29 10.52
CA VAL A 139 6.31 -4.36 10.09
C VAL A 139 5.50 -5.57 9.74
N ILE A 140 5.82 -6.22 8.64
CA ILE A 140 5.29 -7.53 8.30
C ILE A 140 6.43 -8.53 8.13
N ASN A 141 6.12 -9.79 8.45
CA ASN A 141 6.90 -10.94 8.07
C ASN A 141 5.96 -11.95 7.41
N ARG A 142 6.24 -12.33 6.17
CA ARG A 142 5.33 -13.12 5.33
C ARG A 142 6.02 -14.35 4.75
N PHE A 143 5.24 -15.43 4.63
CA PHE A 143 5.55 -16.67 3.91
C PHE A 143 4.47 -16.93 2.85
N GLY A 144 4.74 -17.84 1.92
CA GLY A 144 3.77 -18.33 0.94
C GLY A 144 3.69 -17.49 -0.34
N GLN A 145 4.52 -16.47 -0.48
CA GLN A 145 4.57 -15.63 -1.68
C GLN A 145 6.03 -15.54 -2.18
N GLY A 146 6.60 -16.69 -2.55
CA GLY A 146 8.01 -16.90 -2.74
C GLY A 146 8.74 -17.13 -1.41
N ASP A 147 10.01 -16.75 -1.34
CA ASP A 147 10.79 -16.83 -0.11
C ASP A 147 10.16 -16.01 1.03
N ARG A 148 10.49 -16.42 2.26
CA ARG A 148 10.11 -15.63 3.43
C ARG A 148 10.76 -14.26 3.36
N PHE A 149 10.00 -13.21 3.61
CA PHE A 149 10.50 -11.85 3.63
C PHE A 149 9.91 -11.00 4.76
N ALA A 150 10.60 -9.91 5.05
CA ALA A 150 10.11 -8.83 5.89
C ALA A 150 9.94 -7.55 5.06
N ALA A 151 8.95 -6.73 5.44
CA ALA A 151 8.81 -5.39 4.93
C ALA A 151 8.37 -4.46 6.06
N LEU A 152 8.72 -3.19 5.96
CA LEU A 152 8.37 -2.19 6.97
C LEU A 152 8.08 -0.83 6.36
N THR A 153 7.21 -0.08 7.05
CA THR A 153 7.03 1.35 6.87
C THR A 153 7.11 2.00 8.25
N GLY A 154 7.98 2.99 8.40
CA GLY A 154 8.12 3.69 9.69
C GLY A 154 8.46 5.15 9.50
N GLY A 155 7.96 6.01 10.38
CA GLY A 155 8.17 7.42 10.25
C GLY A 155 7.71 8.22 11.44
N LEU A 156 7.79 9.53 11.27
CA LEU A 156 7.39 10.51 12.27
C LEU A 156 6.73 11.72 11.63
N GLU A 157 5.83 12.33 12.38
CA GLU A 157 5.26 13.64 12.10
C GLU A 157 5.52 14.58 13.30
N TYR A 158 6.00 15.78 12.99
CA TYR A 158 6.11 16.84 13.97
C TYR A 158 5.16 17.98 13.61
N THR A 159 4.20 18.30 14.51
CA THR A 159 3.20 19.33 14.28
C THR A 159 3.57 20.63 14.97
N ILE A 160 3.68 21.71 14.20
CA ILE A 160 3.85 23.08 14.66
C ILE A 160 2.46 23.70 14.73
N VAL A 161 1.90 23.78 15.94
CA VAL A 161 0.58 24.36 16.19
C VAL A 161 0.67 25.89 16.15
N GLY A 162 -0.28 26.56 15.49
CA GLY A 162 -0.32 28.01 15.38
C GLY A 162 0.86 28.58 14.61
N ALA A 163 1.32 27.91 13.57
CA ALA A 163 2.49 28.28 12.79
C ALA A 163 2.40 29.73 12.29
N PHE A 164 3.53 30.44 12.33
CA PHE A 164 3.65 31.85 11.89
C PHE A 164 2.73 32.83 12.67
N GLY A 165 2.27 32.47 13.87
CA GLY A 165 1.32 33.28 14.64
C GLY A 165 -0.10 33.29 14.08
N SER A 166 -0.43 32.33 13.23
CA SER A 166 -1.75 32.13 12.62
C SER A 166 -2.54 31.03 13.36
N ALA A 167 -3.73 30.72 12.86
CA ALA A 167 -4.49 29.54 13.30
C ALA A 167 -4.02 28.23 12.63
N TRP A 168 -3.03 28.27 11.74
CA TRP A 168 -2.61 27.14 10.94
C TRP A 168 -1.73 26.17 11.72
N ASP A 169 -1.95 24.89 11.52
CA ASP A 169 -1.08 23.84 12.00
C ASP A 169 -0.28 23.26 10.83
N VAL A 170 1.03 23.14 11.01
CA VAL A 170 1.94 22.60 9.99
C VAL A 170 2.59 21.34 10.51
N GLY A 171 2.29 20.20 9.91
CA GLY A 171 2.94 18.92 10.14
C GLY A 171 4.11 18.74 9.17
N ILE A 172 5.26 18.32 9.66
CA ILE A 172 6.41 17.87 8.86
C ILE A 172 6.48 16.35 9.01
N LEU A 173 6.45 15.64 7.88
CA LEU A 173 6.39 14.18 7.83
C LEU A 173 7.64 13.63 7.18
N VAL A 174 8.18 12.56 7.76
CA VAL A 174 9.26 11.77 7.16
C VAL A 174 8.93 10.30 7.40
N GLU A 175 8.92 9.49 6.33
CA GLU A 175 8.69 8.05 6.41
C GLU A 175 9.72 7.30 5.58
N TYR A 176 10.05 6.09 6.01
CA TYR A 176 10.90 5.16 5.30
C TYR A 176 10.12 3.89 4.98
N LEU A 177 10.16 3.47 3.72
CA LEU A 177 9.51 2.30 3.19
C LEU A 177 10.59 1.31 2.74
N TRP A 178 10.49 0.06 3.17
CA TRP A 178 11.46 -0.96 2.84
C TRP A 178 10.82 -2.34 2.67
N ASP A 179 11.24 -3.06 1.64
CA ASP A 179 10.84 -4.45 1.37
C ASP A 179 12.10 -5.28 1.09
N GLU A 180 12.31 -6.35 1.85
CA GLU A 180 13.49 -7.21 1.75
C GLU A 180 13.67 -7.82 0.36
N ARG A 181 12.58 -8.04 -0.36
CA ARG A 181 12.60 -8.61 -1.72
C ARG A 181 13.22 -7.68 -2.76
N GLY A 182 13.32 -6.38 -2.47
CA GLY A 182 13.83 -5.40 -3.42
C GLY A 182 13.07 -5.46 -4.75
N LYS A 183 13.75 -5.73 -5.85
CA LYS A 183 13.12 -5.78 -7.19
C LYS A 183 12.06 -6.87 -7.35
N ALA A 184 12.08 -7.94 -6.55
CA ALA A 184 11.06 -8.97 -6.54
C ALA A 184 9.82 -8.58 -5.73
N ALA A 185 9.85 -7.45 -5.01
CA ALA A 185 8.68 -6.93 -4.29
C ALA A 185 7.53 -6.65 -5.25
N LEU A 186 6.29 -6.89 -4.83
CA LEU A 186 5.10 -6.57 -5.63
C LEU A 186 4.70 -5.08 -5.54
N THR A 187 5.37 -4.32 -4.71
CA THR A 187 5.25 -2.85 -4.58
C THR A 187 6.29 -2.13 -5.43
N SER A 188 6.03 -0.87 -5.75
CA SER A 188 7.03 0.04 -6.35
C SER A 188 7.89 0.75 -5.31
N PHE A 189 7.68 0.50 -4.01
CA PHE A 189 8.34 1.19 -2.90
C PHE A 189 9.11 0.16 -2.08
N ASP A 190 10.34 -0.19 -2.53
CA ASP A 190 11.17 -1.23 -1.90
C ASP A 190 12.37 -0.69 -1.10
N ASP A 191 12.76 0.57 -1.30
CA ASP A 191 13.79 1.28 -0.54
C ASP A 191 13.63 2.79 -0.70
N ASP A 192 12.55 3.35 -0.15
CA ASP A 192 12.09 4.69 -0.45
C ASP A 192 12.01 5.56 0.81
N VAL A 193 12.17 6.86 0.62
CA VAL A 193 11.94 7.88 1.65
C VAL A 193 10.82 8.82 1.19
N PHE A 194 9.79 8.95 2.02
CA PHE A 194 8.80 10.00 1.90
C PHE A 194 9.19 11.20 2.76
N VAL A 195 9.10 12.40 2.19
CA VAL A 195 9.19 13.66 2.92
C VAL A 195 8.02 14.53 2.50
N GLY A 196 7.25 15.01 3.47
CA GLY A 196 6.05 15.79 3.18
C GLY A 196 5.70 16.80 4.27
N THR A 197 4.66 17.57 3.96
CA THR A 197 4.05 18.52 4.88
C THR A 197 2.55 18.41 4.83
N ARG A 198 1.92 18.49 5.99
CA ARG A 198 0.49 18.65 6.16
C ARG A 198 0.21 20.06 6.65
N LEU A 199 -0.73 20.74 6.03
CA LEU A 199 -1.20 22.05 6.43
C LEU A 199 -2.68 21.99 6.74
N ALA A 200 -3.06 22.19 8.00
CA ALA A 200 -4.43 22.41 8.42
C ALA A 200 -4.66 23.90 8.66
N LEU A 201 -5.55 24.53 7.89
CA LEU A 201 -5.80 25.97 8.04
C LEU A 201 -6.64 26.29 9.27
N ASN A 202 -7.30 25.29 9.87
CA ASN A 202 -8.21 25.44 11.00
C ASN A 202 -9.31 26.49 10.75
N ASP A 203 -9.69 26.62 9.48
CA ASP A 203 -10.75 27.53 9.04
C ASP A 203 -12.15 26.85 9.14
N ILE A 204 -13.22 27.65 9.02
CA ILE A 204 -14.61 27.14 9.06
C ILE A 204 -14.86 26.11 7.95
N GLN A 205 -14.13 26.18 6.87
CA GLN A 205 -14.22 25.28 5.71
C GLN A 205 -13.44 23.97 5.89
N SER A 206 -12.71 23.79 7.00
CA SER A 206 -11.83 22.62 7.26
C SER A 206 -10.91 22.36 6.06
N THR A 207 -10.10 23.35 5.72
CA THR A 207 -9.15 23.26 4.61
C THR A 207 -7.89 22.54 5.06
N ASP A 208 -7.63 21.40 4.43
CA ASP A 208 -6.44 20.58 4.66
C ASP A 208 -5.66 20.40 3.35
N LEU A 209 -4.34 20.44 3.42
CA LEU A 209 -3.42 20.17 2.31
C LEU A 209 -2.35 19.19 2.79
N LEU A 210 -2.10 18.15 2.01
CA LEU A 210 -0.95 17.27 2.14
C LEU A 210 -0.13 17.36 0.86
N ALA A 211 1.16 17.64 0.98
CA ALA A 211 2.07 17.61 -0.15
C ALA A 211 3.39 16.94 0.25
N GLY A 212 3.92 16.09 -0.62
CA GLY A 212 5.17 15.39 -0.34
C GLY A 212 5.72 14.65 -1.53
N VAL A 213 6.94 14.20 -1.38
CA VAL A 213 7.66 13.42 -2.39
C VAL A 213 8.09 12.08 -1.79
N ILE A 214 7.94 11.01 -2.59
CA ILE A 214 8.55 9.70 -2.34
C ILE A 214 9.74 9.62 -3.28
N ILE A 215 10.91 9.24 -2.75
CA ILE A 215 12.15 9.16 -3.52
C ILE A 215 12.76 7.78 -3.30
N ASP A 216 12.89 7.01 -4.38
CA ASP A 216 13.65 5.75 -4.37
C ASP A 216 15.14 6.06 -4.16
N ARG A 217 15.72 5.46 -3.12
CA ARG A 217 17.13 5.70 -2.72
C ARG A 217 18.14 5.04 -3.65
N LYS A 218 17.72 4.04 -4.42
CA LYS A 218 18.58 3.29 -5.36
C LYS A 218 18.59 3.90 -6.75
N THR A 219 17.42 4.33 -7.23
CA THR A 219 17.23 4.79 -8.61
C THR A 219 17.05 6.30 -8.73
N GLY A 220 16.61 6.97 -7.66
CA GLY A 220 16.24 8.38 -7.69
C GLY A 220 14.87 8.64 -8.34
N ALA A 221 14.11 7.60 -8.68
CA ALA A 221 12.73 7.74 -9.11
C ALA A 221 11.92 8.50 -8.06
N THR A 222 11.11 9.45 -8.49
CA THR A 222 10.42 10.37 -7.58
C THR A 222 8.95 10.46 -7.94
N LEU A 223 8.09 10.29 -6.93
CA LEU A 223 6.66 10.55 -6.98
C LEU A 223 6.34 11.80 -6.15
N LEU A 224 5.85 12.86 -6.80
CA LEU A 224 5.24 14.00 -6.11
C LEU A 224 3.75 13.74 -5.96
N ASN A 225 3.25 13.86 -4.73
CA ASN A 225 1.84 13.77 -4.37
C ASN A 225 1.36 15.07 -3.72
N VAL A 226 0.20 15.57 -4.15
CA VAL A 226 -0.49 16.72 -3.55
C VAL A 226 -1.96 16.39 -3.42
N GLU A 227 -2.50 16.52 -2.22
CA GLU A 227 -3.91 16.31 -1.91
C GLU A 227 -4.45 17.50 -1.13
N MET A 228 -5.60 18.01 -1.52
CA MET A 228 -6.28 19.10 -0.83
C MET A 228 -7.75 18.73 -0.66
N HIS A 229 -8.26 18.96 0.53
CA HIS A 229 -9.68 18.88 0.85
C HIS A 229 -10.16 20.22 1.40
N ARG A 230 -11.35 20.64 0.95
CA ARG A 230 -12.02 21.85 1.45
C ARG A 230 -13.53 21.73 1.36
N ARG A 231 -14.21 22.09 2.42
CA ARG A 231 -15.65 22.27 2.44
C ARG A 231 -16.02 23.64 1.85
N ILE A 232 -16.99 23.68 0.93
CA ILE A 232 -17.51 24.92 0.35
C ILE A 232 -18.94 25.09 0.84
N ARG A 233 -19.13 26.00 1.79
CA ARG A 233 -20.40 26.18 2.52
C ARG A 233 -20.86 24.86 3.16
N ASP A 234 -22.16 24.63 3.29
CA ASP A 234 -22.72 23.50 4.03
C ASP A 234 -22.99 22.26 3.16
N ARG A 235 -22.84 22.38 1.84
CA ARG A 235 -23.35 21.37 0.91
C ARG A 235 -22.35 20.86 -0.11
N TYR A 236 -21.18 21.45 -0.20
CA TYR A 236 -20.19 21.02 -1.19
C TYR A 236 -18.85 20.74 -0.52
N THR A 237 -18.14 19.75 -1.06
CA THR A 237 -16.72 19.55 -0.82
C THR A 237 -15.96 19.71 -2.13
N LEU A 238 -14.77 20.26 -2.04
CA LEU A 238 -13.79 20.34 -3.11
C LEU A 238 -12.60 19.45 -2.71
N GLU A 239 -12.25 18.54 -3.60
CA GLU A 239 -11.06 17.71 -3.48
C GLU A 239 -10.18 17.97 -4.70
N VAL A 240 -8.88 18.13 -4.46
CA VAL A 240 -7.87 18.26 -5.51
C VAL A 240 -6.79 17.24 -5.23
N GLU A 241 -6.46 16.45 -6.23
CA GLU A 241 -5.37 15.49 -6.19
C GLU A 241 -4.46 15.70 -7.38
N ALA A 242 -3.15 15.70 -7.16
CA ALA A 242 -2.16 15.76 -8.23
C ALA A 242 -1.04 14.76 -7.97
N ARG A 243 -0.65 14.00 -9.00
CA ARG A 243 0.50 13.08 -8.98
C ARG A 243 1.38 13.29 -10.19
N PHE A 244 2.69 13.33 -9.93
CA PHE A 244 3.71 13.48 -10.96
C PHE A 244 4.81 12.44 -10.75
N PHE A 245 5.13 11.70 -11.81
CA PHE A 245 6.12 10.61 -11.82
C PHE A 245 7.37 11.06 -12.57
N MET A 246 8.52 11.07 -11.91
CA MET A 246 9.74 11.66 -12.45
C MET A 246 10.96 10.76 -12.24
N GLY A 247 11.88 10.78 -13.18
CA GLY A 247 13.24 10.28 -13.03
C GLY A 247 13.38 8.75 -12.94
N ALA A 248 12.32 7.98 -13.13
CA ALA A 248 12.40 6.53 -13.07
C ALA A 248 13.18 5.96 -14.28
N PRO A 249 14.25 5.17 -14.07
CA PRO A 249 14.95 4.51 -15.18
C PRO A 249 14.12 3.36 -15.76
N PRO A 250 14.40 2.88 -17.01
CA PRO A 250 13.60 1.87 -17.70
C PRO A 250 13.38 0.54 -16.96
N ARG A 251 14.22 0.21 -15.99
CA ARG A 251 14.10 -1.00 -15.16
C ARG A 251 13.35 -0.79 -13.84
N ASP A 252 12.91 0.42 -13.57
CA ASP A 252 12.10 0.77 -12.42
C ASP A 252 10.62 0.56 -12.74
N ARG A 253 9.84 0.07 -11.80
CA ARG A 253 8.39 -0.12 -11.99
C ARG A 253 7.64 1.19 -12.21
N MET A 254 8.12 2.29 -11.61
CA MET A 254 7.53 3.62 -11.82
C MET A 254 7.79 4.18 -13.22
N PHE A 255 8.71 3.58 -14.00
CA PHE A 255 8.99 4.01 -15.38
C PHE A 255 7.73 4.05 -16.25
N PHE A 256 6.85 3.05 -16.09
CA PHE A 256 5.64 2.95 -16.89
C PHE A 256 4.58 3.99 -16.55
N PHE A 257 4.71 4.66 -15.38
CA PHE A 257 3.79 5.69 -14.93
C PHE A 257 4.21 7.12 -15.29
N GLN A 258 5.41 7.33 -15.83
CA GLN A 258 5.92 8.68 -16.18
C GLN A 258 5.08 9.43 -17.22
N GLY A 259 4.23 8.74 -17.98
CA GLY A 259 3.26 9.36 -18.89
C GLY A 259 1.88 9.58 -18.27
N ASP A 260 1.69 9.19 -17.02
CA ASP A 260 0.40 9.18 -16.33
C ASP A 260 0.24 10.30 -15.30
N ASP A 261 1.05 11.35 -15.40
CA ASP A 261 0.89 12.56 -14.58
C ASP A 261 -0.54 13.10 -14.66
N TYR A 262 -1.10 13.53 -13.52
CA TYR A 262 -2.45 14.07 -13.51
C TYR A 262 -2.71 15.08 -12.42
N VAL A 263 -3.74 15.87 -12.66
CA VAL A 263 -4.45 16.69 -11.68
C VAL A 263 -5.92 16.35 -11.78
N SER A 264 -6.52 15.93 -10.67
CA SER A 264 -7.96 15.68 -10.54
C SER A 264 -8.58 16.74 -9.65
N VAL A 265 -9.77 17.21 -10.04
CA VAL A 265 -10.57 18.14 -9.25
C VAL A 265 -11.97 17.56 -9.15
N GLU A 266 -12.41 17.28 -7.94
CA GLU A 266 -13.74 16.74 -7.67
C GLU A 266 -14.56 17.74 -6.83
N ILE A 267 -15.82 17.94 -7.20
CA ILE A 267 -16.79 18.73 -6.43
C ILE A 267 -17.97 17.82 -6.11
N THR A 268 -18.12 17.48 -4.84
CA THR A 268 -19.23 16.66 -4.35
C THR A 268 -20.29 17.53 -3.69
N ARG A 269 -21.58 17.28 -4.03
CA ARG A 269 -22.73 17.96 -3.43
C ARG A 269 -23.51 17.01 -2.54
N TYR A 270 -23.78 17.46 -1.32
CA TYR A 270 -24.64 16.76 -0.34
C TYR A 270 -26.05 17.40 -0.34
N PHE A 271 -27.08 16.59 -0.24
CA PHE A 271 -28.48 17.00 -0.29
C PHE A 271 -29.16 16.97 1.07
#